data_295755e574177c2de9b7e11c74cefccc
#
_entry.id   295755e574177c2de9b7e11c74cefccc
#
_cell.length_a   1.000
_cell.length_b   1.000
_cell.length_c   1.000
_cell.angle_alpha   90.00
_cell.angle_beta   90.00
_cell.angle_gamma   90.00
#
_symmetry.space_group_name_H-M   'P 1'
#
loop_
_entity.id
_entity.type
_entity.pdbx_description
1 polymer ?
#
loop_
_entity_poly.entity_id
_entity_poly.type
_entity_poly.pdbx_seq_one_letter_code
_entity_poly.pdbx_strand_id
1 'polypeptide(L)'
;MLLALIVWVGGIIFFAFVEAPTLFTVLPTTKLAADVVSPSLTKLHWMGLVSGMVFLICSLLYYQLKHARPRPFAAAHIFVVLMLALTAISQFRITPKMRTLRAEMQAVDRLPGDNPRLEFDRLHAWSTRLEGGVLLLGFGVVILTARRFEDRN
;
A
#
# COMPACT_ATOMS: atom_id res chain seq x y z
N MET A 1 10.08 15.17 3.34
CA MET A 1 10.43 14.07 2.41
C MET A 1 10.61 12.75 3.15
N LEU A 2 11.63 12.58 4.02
CA LEU A 2 11.85 11.33 4.78
C LEU A 2 10.67 10.96 5.67
N LEU A 3 10.07 11.92 6.37
CA LEU A 3 8.91 11.68 7.24
C LEU A 3 7.75 11.02 6.48
N ALA A 4 7.46 11.45 5.26
CA ALA A 4 6.41 10.87 4.44
C ALA A 4 6.68 9.39 4.10
N LEU A 5 7.94 9.03 3.82
CA LEU A 5 8.35 7.63 3.63
C LEU A 5 8.22 6.79 4.92
N ILE A 6 8.64 7.35 6.05
CA ILE A 6 8.54 6.67 7.35
C ILE A 6 7.07 6.38 7.67
N VAL A 7 6.19 7.34 7.47
CA VAL A 7 4.74 7.17 7.68
C VAL A 7 4.18 6.08 6.76
N TRP A 8 4.53 6.08 5.47
CA TRP A 8 4.01 5.11 4.52
C TRP A 8 4.54 3.70 4.78
N VAL A 9 5.87 3.54 4.76
CA VAL A 9 6.52 2.22 4.95
C VAL A 9 6.24 1.67 6.35
N GLY A 10 6.34 2.52 7.39
CA GLY A 10 6.02 2.14 8.76
C GLY A 10 4.56 1.74 8.95
N GLY A 11 3.64 2.44 8.29
CA GLY A 11 2.22 2.08 8.28
C GLY A 11 1.96 0.69 7.68
N ILE A 12 2.61 0.36 6.55
CA ILE A 12 2.51 -0.97 5.93
C ILE A 12 3.07 -2.05 6.85
N ILE A 13 4.24 -1.81 7.46
CA ILE A 13 4.86 -2.75 8.40
C ILE A 13 3.93 -2.98 9.60
N PHE A 14 3.44 -1.92 10.22
CA PHE A 14 2.53 -2.03 11.35
C PHE A 14 1.26 -2.80 10.99
N PHE A 15 0.64 -2.46 9.86
CA PHE A 15 -0.58 -3.14 9.40
C PHE A 15 -0.33 -4.63 9.14
N ALA A 16 0.74 -4.98 8.42
CA ALA A 16 1.00 -6.35 7.98
C ALA A 16 1.44 -7.28 9.13
N PHE A 17 2.23 -6.75 10.08
CA PHE A 17 2.85 -7.57 11.13
C PHE A 17 2.20 -7.44 12.50
N VAL A 18 1.42 -6.38 12.74
CA VAL A 18 0.79 -6.14 14.03
C VAL A 18 -0.72 -6.11 13.91
N GLU A 19 -1.29 -5.16 13.16
CA GLU A 19 -2.75 -4.93 13.15
C GLU A 19 -3.51 -6.13 12.58
N ALA A 20 -3.22 -6.54 11.34
CA ALA A 20 -3.96 -7.61 10.69
C ALA A 20 -3.84 -8.95 11.45
N PRO A 21 -2.65 -9.47 11.81
CA PRO A 21 -2.54 -10.70 12.57
C PRO A 21 -3.26 -10.65 13.92
N THR A 22 -3.13 -9.53 14.64
CA THR A 22 -3.79 -9.35 15.95
C THR A 22 -5.31 -9.43 15.83
N LEU A 23 -5.89 -8.74 14.85
CA LEU A 23 -7.34 -8.75 14.65
C LEU A 23 -7.87 -10.13 14.30
N PHE A 24 -7.14 -10.91 13.49
CA PHE A 24 -7.52 -12.29 13.15
C PHE A 24 -7.34 -13.28 14.29
N THR A 25 -6.53 -12.98 15.31
CA THR A 25 -6.35 -13.83 16.48
C THR A 25 -7.26 -13.47 17.64
N VAL A 26 -7.58 -12.19 17.81
CA VAL A 26 -8.36 -11.70 18.97
C VAL A 26 -9.86 -11.73 18.71
N LEU A 27 -10.30 -11.46 17.48
CA LEU A 27 -11.72 -11.39 17.19
C LEU A 27 -12.34 -12.78 17.03
N PRO A 28 -13.58 -12.98 17.54
CA PRO A 28 -14.21 -14.29 17.63
C PRO A 28 -14.54 -14.91 16.28
N THR A 29 -14.60 -14.13 15.19
CA THR A 29 -14.88 -14.62 13.86
C THR A 29 -13.99 -13.93 12.81
N THR A 30 -13.56 -14.69 11.81
CA THR A 30 -12.82 -14.17 10.64
C THR A 30 -13.59 -13.06 9.92
N LYS A 31 -14.93 -13.10 9.95
CA LYS A 31 -15.79 -12.06 9.37
C LYS A 31 -15.58 -10.73 10.10
N LEU A 32 -15.66 -10.70 11.42
CA LEU A 32 -15.45 -9.50 12.21
C LEU A 32 -14.03 -8.93 12.01
N ALA A 33 -13.02 -9.80 12.03
CA ALA A 33 -11.65 -9.37 11.72
C ALA A 33 -11.56 -8.71 10.35
N ALA A 34 -12.12 -9.33 9.32
CA ALA A 34 -12.11 -8.80 7.97
C ALA A 34 -12.92 -7.48 7.82
N ASP A 35 -13.99 -7.30 8.59
CA ASP A 35 -14.80 -6.07 8.60
C ASP A 35 -14.04 -4.87 9.22
N VAL A 36 -13.06 -5.13 10.09
CA VAL A 36 -12.14 -4.09 10.61
C VAL A 36 -10.93 -3.90 9.71
N VAL A 37 -10.28 -4.97 9.30
CA VAL A 37 -9.05 -4.94 8.47
C VAL A 37 -9.29 -4.26 7.12
N SER A 38 -10.43 -4.51 6.48
CA SER A 38 -10.72 -3.96 5.15
C SER A 38 -10.81 -2.42 5.10
N PRO A 39 -11.52 -1.74 6.00
CA PRO A 39 -11.48 -0.27 6.06
C PRO A 39 -10.14 0.28 6.53
N SER A 40 -9.43 -0.40 7.45
CA SER A 40 -8.07 -0.01 7.86
C SER A 40 -7.10 -0.02 6.68
N LEU A 41 -7.11 -1.08 5.87
CA LEU A 41 -6.30 -1.18 4.64
C LEU A 41 -6.64 -0.05 3.66
N THR A 42 -7.92 0.28 3.51
CA THR A 42 -8.34 1.41 2.65
C THR A 42 -7.75 2.74 3.11
N LYS A 43 -7.76 3.00 4.42
CA LYS A 43 -7.16 4.21 5.00
C LYS A 43 -5.62 4.22 4.83
N LEU A 44 -4.99 3.05 5.00
CA LEU A 44 -3.57 2.87 4.77
C LEU A 44 -3.18 3.19 3.31
N HIS A 45 -3.95 2.72 2.33
CA HIS A 45 -3.75 3.06 0.92
C HIS A 45 -3.83 4.57 0.67
N TRP A 46 -4.85 5.25 1.22
CA TRP A 46 -4.97 6.70 1.09
C TRP A 46 -3.80 7.44 1.74
N MET A 47 -3.40 7.00 2.93
CA MET A 47 -2.22 7.55 3.62
C MET A 47 -0.96 7.36 2.76
N GLY A 48 -0.79 6.20 2.14
CA GLY A 48 0.31 5.91 1.23
C GLY A 48 0.32 6.81 0.00
N LEU A 49 -0.83 6.98 -0.68
CA LEU A 49 -0.97 7.85 -1.84
C LEU A 49 -0.61 9.31 -1.50
N VAL A 50 -1.12 9.83 -0.39
CA VAL A 50 -0.79 11.19 0.08
C VAL A 50 0.70 11.30 0.42
N SER A 51 1.25 10.33 1.15
CA SER A 51 2.67 10.32 1.52
C SER A 51 3.60 10.28 0.30
N GLY A 52 3.27 9.47 -0.70
CA GLY A 52 4.03 9.39 -1.96
C GLY A 52 3.99 10.69 -2.75
N MET A 53 2.83 11.34 -2.84
CA MET A 53 2.68 12.65 -3.48
C MET A 53 3.49 13.72 -2.74
N VAL A 54 3.40 13.77 -1.42
CA VAL A 54 4.20 14.69 -0.58
C VAL A 54 5.70 14.47 -0.79
N PHE A 55 6.14 13.19 -0.84
CA PHE A 55 7.53 12.88 -1.13
C PHE A 55 7.98 13.46 -2.48
N LEU A 56 7.23 13.22 -3.54
CA LEU A 56 7.56 13.69 -4.90
C LEU A 56 7.60 15.22 -4.96
N ILE A 57 6.58 15.90 -4.43
CA ILE A 57 6.50 17.38 -4.40
C ILE A 57 7.68 17.96 -3.63
N CYS A 58 7.92 17.49 -2.40
CA CYS A 58 9.03 17.98 -1.58
C CYS A 58 10.40 17.71 -2.23
N SER A 59 10.54 16.58 -2.91
CA SER A 59 11.78 16.25 -3.61
C SER A 59 12.03 17.17 -4.80
N LEU A 60 11.00 17.46 -5.61
CA LEU A 60 11.09 18.39 -6.74
C LEU A 60 11.40 19.81 -6.28
N LEU A 61 10.69 20.32 -5.26
CA LEU A 61 10.93 21.64 -4.68
C LEU A 61 12.36 21.78 -4.15
N TYR A 62 12.86 20.74 -3.47
CA TYR A 62 14.23 20.74 -2.98
C TYR A 62 15.27 20.89 -4.08
N TYR A 63 15.07 20.23 -5.24
CA TYR A 63 15.97 20.37 -6.38
C TYR A 63 15.89 21.77 -7.01
N GLN A 64 14.70 22.35 -7.12
CA GLN A 64 14.53 23.70 -7.63
C GLN A 64 15.22 24.74 -6.75
N LEU A 65 15.03 24.66 -5.44
CA LEU A 65 15.61 25.62 -4.49
C LEU A 65 17.14 25.58 -4.43
N LYS A 66 17.73 24.40 -4.67
CA LYS A 66 19.21 24.25 -4.67
C LYS A 66 19.88 24.58 -6.00
N HIS A 67 19.17 25.10 -7.00
CA HIS A 67 19.69 25.37 -8.36
C HIS A 67 20.40 24.14 -8.98
N ALA A 68 20.15 22.96 -8.42
CA ALA A 68 20.65 21.70 -8.95
C ALA A 68 19.74 21.26 -10.12
N ARG A 69 20.34 20.73 -11.18
CA ARG A 69 19.55 20.19 -12.27
C ARG A 69 18.60 19.10 -11.72
N PRO A 70 17.29 19.22 -11.93
CA PRO A 70 16.36 18.20 -11.45
C PRO A 70 16.74 16.87 -12.13
N ARG A 71 16.91 15.82 -11.33
CA ARG A 71 17.07 14.45 -11.80
C ARG A 71 15.76 13.71 -11.56
N PRO A 72 14.71 13.94 -12.39
CA PRO A 72 13.39 13.33 -12.18
C PRO A 72 13.43 11.80 -12.26
N PHE A 73 14.39 11.27 -13.01
CA PHE A 73 14.62 9.82 -13.16
C PHE A 73 15.60 9.23 -12.14
N ALA A 74 15.86 9.90 -11.03
CA ALA A 74 16.59 9.23 -9.97
C ALA A 74 15.83 7.97 -9.51
N ALA A 75 16.54 6.88 -9.27
CA ALA A 75 15.94 5.57 -8.93
C ALA A 75 14.90 5.66 -7.80
N ALA A 76 15.13 6.53 -6.80
CA ALA A 76 14.17 6.76 -5.72
C ALA A 76 12.82 7.31 -6.22
N HIS A 77 12.79 8.19 -7.21
CA HIS A 77 11.54 8.72 -7.78
C HIS A 77 10.79 7.63 -8.56
N ILE A 78 11.52 6.83 -9.34
CA ILE A 78 10.94 5.70 -10.08
C ILE A 78 10.30 4.73 -9.11
N PHE A 79 10.97 4.39 -8.01
CA PHE A 79 10.43 3.48 -6.99
C PHE A 79 9.18 4.05 -6.33
N VAL A 80 9.17 5.34 -5.97
CA VAL A 80 7.98 5.98 -5.39
C VAL A 80 6.81 6.01 -6.38
N VAL A 81 7.07 6.28 -7.66
CA VAL A 81 6.03 6.23 -8.70
C VAL A 81 5.48 4.81 -8.86
N LEU A 82 6.34 3.79 -8.86
CA LEU A 82 5.90 2.39 -8.87
C LEU A 82 5.08 2.03 -7.63
N MET A 83 5.49 2.45 -6.43
CA MET A 83 4.73 2.27 -5.20
C MET A 83 3.34 2.91 -5.31
N LEU A 84 3.26 4.15 -5.81
CA LEU A 84 1.98 4.83 -6.04
C LEU A 84 1.09 4.07 -7.04
N ALA A 85 1.67 3.57 -8.13
CA ALA A 85 0.93 2.80 -9.14
C ALA A 85 0.38 1.48 -8.56
N LEU A 86 1.20 0.72 -7.82
CA LEU A 86 0.77 -0.53 -7.19
C LEU A 86 -0.33 -0.28 -6.15
N THR A 87 -0.17 0.74 -5.31
CA THR A 87 -1.18 1.13 -4.31
C THR A 87 -2.48 1.61 -4.98
N ALA A 88 -2.39 2.39 -6.07
CA ALA A 88 -3.56 2.82 -6.83
C ALA A 88 -4.30 1.63 -7.47
N ILE A 89 -3.58 0.66 -8.04
CA ILE A 89 -4.18 -0.57 -8.58
C ILE A 89 -4.91 -1.33 -7.48
N SER A 90 -4.27 -1.53 -6.33
CA SER A 90 -4.89 -2.18 -5.16
C SER A 90 -6.15 -1.45 -4.71
N GLN A 91 -6.07 -0.12 -4.54
CA GLN A 91 -7.16 0.70 -4.03
C GLN A 91 -8.35 0.80 -4.99
N PHE A 92 -8.10 1.03 -6.28
CA PHE A 92 -9.17 1.37 -7.24
C PHE A 92 -9.68 0.19 -8.06
N ARG A 93 -8.94 -0.92 -8.12
CA ARG A 93 -9.32 -2.12 -8.87
C ARG A 93 -9.63 -3.30 -7.98
N ILE A 94 -8.72 -3.66 -7.08
CA ILE A 94 -8.83 -4.88 -6.28
C ILE A 94 -9.79 -4.69 -5.11
N THR A 95 -9.61 -3.63 -4.32
CA THR A 95 -10.41 -3.39 -3.10
C THR A 95 -11.91 -3.29 -3.38
N PRO A 96 -12.40 -2.54 -4.41
CA PRO A 96 -13.84 -2.49 -4.70
C PRO A 96 -14.39 -3.87 -5.10
N LYS A 97 -13.68 -4.59 -5.96
CA LYS A 97 -14.12 -5.92 -6.41
C LYS A 97 -14.18 -6.93 -5.27
N MET A 98 -13.21 -6.91 -4.35
CA MET A 98 -13.24 -7.75 -3.15
C MET A 98 -14.42 -7.41 -2.23
N ARG A 99 -14.82 -6.14 -2.12
CA ARG A 99 -16.00 -5.73 -1.35
C ARG A 99 -17.29 -6.26 -1.97
N THR A 100 -17.43 -6.18 -3.29
CA THR A 100 -18.58 -6.73 -4.01
C THR A 100 -18.68 -8.23 -3.81
N LEU A 101 -17.59 -8.98 -4.05
CA LEU A 101 -17.54 -10.42 -3.84
C LEU A 101 -17.87 -10.83 -2.39
N ARG A 102 -17.42 -10.03 -1.41
CA ARG A 102 -17.76 -10.27 0.00
C ARG A 102 -19.26 -10.09 0.25
N ALA A 103 -19.88 -9.07 -0.33
CA ALA A 103 -21.32 -8.86 -0.22
C ALA A 103 -22.10 -10.01 -0.88
N GLU A 104 -21.66 -10.48 -2.04
CA GLU A 104 -22.23 -11.64 -2.73
C GLU A 104 -22.12 -12.93 -1.92
N MET A 105 -20.98 -13.15 -1.25
CA MET A 105 -20.79 -14.30 -0.34
C MET A 105 -21.71 -14.28 0.88
N GLN A 106 -22.25 -13.12 1.24
CA GLN A 106 -23.17 -12.94 2.37
C GLN A 106 -24.64 -12.97 1.94
N ALA A 107 -24.95 -12.85 0.65
CA ALA A 107 -26.31 -12.94 0.13
C ALA A 107 -26.87 -14.37 0.26
N VAL A 108 -28.14 -14.47 0.64
CA VAL A 108 -28.82 -15.75 0.91
C VAL A 108 -29.18 -16.47 -0.40
N ASP A 109 -29.48 -15.72 -1.46
CA ASP A 109 -29.85 -16.25 -2.78
C ASP A 109 -28.61 -16.40 -3.68
N ARG A 110 -28.05 -17.61 -3.76
CA ARG A 110 -26.96 -17.92 -4.67
C ARG A 110 -27.45 -18.77 -5.82
N LEU A 111 -27.05 -18.39 -7.04
CA LEU A 111 -27.21 -19.23 -8.21
C LEU A 111 -26.26 -20.44 -8.14
N PRO A 112 -26.73 -21.66 -8.46
CA PRO A 112 -25.85 -22.84 -8.52
C PRO A 112 -24.81 -22.66 -9.63
N GLY A 113 -23.53 -22.64 -9.26
CA GLY A 113 -22.42 -22.54 -10.22
C GLY A 113 -21.46 -21.38 -9.99
N ASP A 114 -21.85 -20.30 -9.33
CA ASP A 114 -20.95 -19.19 -8.98
C ASP A 114 -20.14 -19.52 -7.74
N ASN A 115 -18.82 -19.41 -7.85
CA ASN A 115 -17.91 -19.59 -6.71
C ASN A 115 -17.16 -18.27 -6.40
N PRO A 116 -17.85 -17.27 -5.81
CA PRO A 116 -17.25 -15.96 -5.51
C PRO A 116 -16.09 -16.06 -4.52
N ARG A 117 -15.99 -17.17 -3.76
CA ARG A 117 -14.92 -17.40 -2.81
C ARG A 117 -13.57 -17.61 -3.49
N LEU A 118 -13.52 -18.41 -4.57
CA LEU A 118 -12.29 -18.62 -5.32
C LEU A 118 -11.77 -17.34 -5.94
N GLU A 119 -12.65 -16.51 -6.48
CA GLU A 119 -12.27 -15.21 -7.04
C GLU A 119 -11.79 -14.25 -5.95
N PHE A 120 -12.48 -14.22 -4.81
CA PHE A 120 -12.05 -13.45 -3.65
C PHE A 120 -10.66 -13.85 -3.16
N ASP A 121 -10.40 -15.14 -2.98
CA ASP A 121 -9.10 -15.67 -2.50
C ASP A 121 -7.98 -15.32 -3.49
N ARG A 122 -8.25 -15.39 -4.79
CA ARG A 122 -7.31 -14.96 -5.83
C ARG A 122 -6.98 -13.46 -5.75
N LEU A 123 -8.00 -12.62 -5.62
CA LEU A 123 -7.82 -11.17 -5.49
C LEU A 123 -7.11 -10.80 -4.18
N HIS A 124 -7.43 -11.51 -3.10
CA HIS A 124 -6.73 -11.33 -1.83
C HIS A 124 -5.24 -11.66 -1.94
N ALA A 125 -4.90 -12.78 -2.59
CA ALA A 125 -3.50 -13.13 -2.84
C ALA A 125 -2.78 -12.08 -3.70
N TRP A 126 -3.44 -11.51 -4.71
CA TRP A 126 -2.88 -10.42 -5.50
C TRP A 126 -2.70 -9.14 -4.69
N SER A 127 -3.68 -8.75 -3.88
CA SER A 127 -3.57 -7.59 -2.97
C SER A 127 -2.35 -7.72 -2.06
N THR A 128 -2.18 -8.87 -1.42
CA THR A 128 -1.05 -9.14 -0.53
C THR A 128 0.31 -9.06 -1.25
N ARG A 129 0.38 -9.58 -2.49
CA ARG A 129 1.60 -9.48 -3.32
C ARG A 129 1.92 -8.04 -3.70
N LEU A 130 0.91 -7.24 -4.03
CA LEU A 130 1.09 -5.82 -4.35
C LEU A 130 1.61 -5.05 -3.13
N GLU A 131 1.03 -5.28 -1.95
CA GLU A 131 1.49 -4.68 -0.70
C GLU A 131 2.94 -5.07 -0.36
N GLY A 132 3.29 -6.36 -0.54
CA GLY A 132 4.67 -6.83 -0.43
C GLY A 132 5.62 -6.13 -1.40
N GLY A 133 5.18 -5.92 -2.65
CA GLY A 133 5.91 -5.16 -3.66
C GLY A 133 6.13 -3.70 -3.25
N VAL A 134 5.09 -3.03 -2.73
CA VAL A 134 5.19 -1.65 -2.21
C VAL A 134 6.18 -1.58 -1.06
N LEU A 135 6.15 -2.55 -0.13
CA LEU A 135 7.06 -2.62 1.01
C LEU A 135 8.53 -2.78 0.55
N LEU A 136 8.79 -3.70 -0.38
CA LEU A 136 10.15 -3.92 -0.92
C LEU A 136 10.69 -2.67 -1.65
N LEU A 137 9.87 -2.04 -2.48
CA LEU A 137 10.22 -0.78 -3.13
C LEU A 137 10.48 0.32 -2.10
N GLY A 138 9.66 0.39 -1.03
CA GLY A 138 9.82 1.33 0.07
C GLY A 138 11.17 1.19 0.77
N PHE A 139 11.61 -0.03 1.08
CA PHE A 139 12.96 -0.28 1.59
C PHE A 139 14.04 0.18 0.61
N GLY A 140 13.85 -0.07 -0.70
CA GLY A 140 14.75 0.43 -1.74
C GLY A 140 14.88 1.97 -1.70
N VAL A 141 13.76 2.69 -1.57
CA VAL A 141 13.78 4.16 -1.47
C VAL A 141 14.51 4.64 -0.22
N VAL A 142 14.28 3.98 0.93
CA VAL A 142 14.96 4.32 2.19
C VAL A 142 16.47 4.15 2.04
N ILE A 143 16.95 3.02 1.50
CA ILE A 143 18.38 2.75 1.29
C ILE A 143 18.99 3.76 0.32
N LEU A 144 18.33 4.03 -0.83
CA LEU A 144 18.82 5.00 -1.81
C LEU A 144 18.87 6.42 -1.25
N THR A 145 17.95 6.75 -0.34
CA THR A 145 17.92 8.06 0.29
C THR A 145 19.00 8.18 1.37
N ALA A 146 19.21 7.13 2.17
CA ALA A 146 20.26 7.08 3.20
C ALA A 146 21.66 7.23 2.58
N ARG A 147 21.99 6.47 1.53
CA ARG A 147 23.28 6.56 0.83
C ARG A 147 23.60 7.97 0.33
N ARG A 148 22.58 8.73 -0.11
CA ARG A 148 22.79 10.12 -0.54
C ARG A 148 23.17 11.08 0.57
N PHE A 149 22.91 10.75 1.82
CA PHE A 149 23.39 11.53 2.97
C PHE A 149 24.83 11.21 3.31
N GLU A 150 25.27 9.96 3.13
CA GLU A 150 26.67 9.56 3.35
C GLU A 150 27.63 10.18 2.32
N ASP A 151 27.26 10.20 1.05
CA ASP A 151 28.07 10.78 -0.04
C ASP A 151 28.23 12.32 0.05
N ARG A 152 27.63 12.96 1.07
CA ARG A 152 27.67 14.43 1.27
C ARG A 152 28.48 14.90 2.45
N ASN A 153 28.95 13.98 3.29
CA ASN A 153 29.86 14.25 4.40
C ASN A 153 31.28 13.89 4.02
#